data_489c4b52c011256a5bd52e9e7e634a81
#
_entry.id   489c4b52c011256a5bd52e9e7e634a81
#
_cell.length_a   1.000
_cell.length_b   1.000
_cell.length_c   1.000
_cell.angle_alpha   90.00
_cell.angle_beta   90.00
_cell.angle_gamma   90.00
#
_symmetry.space_group_name_H-M   'P 1'
#
loop_
_entity.id
_entity.type
_entity.pdbx_description
1 polymer ?
#
loop_
_entity_poly.entity_id
_entity_poly.type
_entity_poly.pdbx_seq_one_letter_code
_entity_poly.pdbx_strand_id
1 'polypeptide(L)'
;MGAHLRIARPTDNIDALRSFYINGLGFEILYEFKDHAGFDGLMLGHLSAQYHLEFTRKHGHNIGRAPTEDNLLVFYLPDEQTWKEAVAGMEATGFGAVKAFNPYWDESGTTFEDVDGYRVVLQNAGWSNDQVRQRYLASMKAQEARC
;
A
#
# COMPACT_ATOMS: atom_id res chain seq x y z
N MET A 1 -10.72 10.42 16.13
CA MET A 1 -10.83 11.29 14.94
C MET A 1 -11.17 10.42 13.73
N GLY A 2 -12.32 10.67 13.13
CA GLY A 2 -12.79 9.91 11.94
C GLY A 2 -12.38 10.62 10.64
N ALA A 3 -11.07 10.76 10.38
CA ALA A 3 -10.59 11.46 9.21
C ALA A 3 -10.48 10.53 7.99
N HIS A 4 -10.74 11.08 6.81
CA HIS A 4 -10.36 10.45 5.55
C HIS A 4 -8.88 10.69 5.29
N LEU A 5 -8.11 9.65 4.97
CA LEU A 5 -6.67 9.73 4.76
C LEU A 5 -6.34 9.81 3.27
N ARG A 6 -5.53 10.79 2.87
CA ARG A 6 -4.84 10.79 1.57
C ARG A 6 -3.38 10.45 1.78
N ILE A 7 -2.88 9.50 1.00
CA ILE A 7 -1.45 9.22 0.89
C ILE A 7 -1.00 9.73 -0.48
N ALA A 8 -0.18 10.78 -0.49
CA ALA A 8 0.29 11.43 -1.71
C ALA A 8 1.76 11.07 -1.96
N ARG A 9 2.08 10.67 -3.19
CA ARG A 9 3.44 10.38 -3.63
C ARG A 9 3.74 11.03 -4.96
N PRO A 10 4.93 11.65 -5.10
CA PRO A 10 5.39 12.05 -6.41
C PRO A 10 5.87 10.85 -7.23
N THR A 11 5.77 10.97 -8.55
CA THR A 11 6.27 9.96 -9.49
C THR A 11 6.83 10.62 -10.74
N ASP A 12 7.72 9.92 -11.42
CA ASP A 12 8.19 10.33 -12.74
C ASP A 12 7.33 9.74 -13.87
N ASN A 13 6.46 8.77 -13.57
CA ASN A 13 5.66 8.07 -14.56
C ASN A 13 4.31 7.60 -14.02
N ILE A 14 3.30 8.48 -14.13
CA ILE A 14 1.94 8.16 -13.69
C ILE A 14 1.37 6.95 -14.43
N ASP A 15 1.60 6.88 -15.76
CA ASP A 15 1.01 5.81 -16.58
C ASP A 15 1.51 4.41 -16.18
N ALA A 16 2.78 4.28 -15.82
CA ALA A 16 3.32 3.01 -15.33
C ALA A 16 2.66 2.56 -14.01
N LEU A 17 2.26 3.50 -13.16
CA LEU A 17 1.57 3.20 -11.91
C LEU A 17 0.14 2.68 -12.12
N ARG A 18 -0.51 3.06 -13.23
CA ARG A 18 -1.86 2.56 -13.56
C ARG A 18 -1.90 1.05 -13.65
N SER A 19 -0.94 0.44 -14.31
CA SER A 19 -0.89 -1.02 -14.46
C SER A 19 -0.78 -1.72 -13.11
N PHE A 20 0.07 -1.22 -12.25
CA PHE A 20 0.27 -1.80 -10.91
C PHE A 20 -0.95 -1.63 -10.01
N TYR A 21 -1.44 -0.41 -9.84
CA TYR A 21 -2.49 -0.11 -8.86
C TYR A 21 -3.90 -0.38 -9.37
N ILE A 22 -4.18 -0.15 -10.64
CA ILE A 22 -5.51 -0.38 -11.22
C ILE A 22 -5.66 -1.83 -11.68
N ASN A 23 -4.81 -2.25 -12.60
CA ASN A 23 -4.93 -3.59 -13.20
C ASN A 23 -4.48 -4.67 -12.22
N GLY A 24 -3.41 -4.44 -11.47
CA GLY A 24 -2.87 -5.39 -10.50
C GLY A 24 -3.67 -5.44 -9.20
N LEU A 25 -3.78 -4.31 -8.51
CA LEU A 25 -4.41 -4.24 -7.18
C LEU A 25 -5.93 -3.98 -7.21
N GLY A 26 -6.49 -3.63 -8.38
CA GLY A 26 -7.93 -3.43 -8.50
C GLY A 26 -8.45 -2.09 -7.97
N PHE A 27 -7.58 -1.07 -7.84
CA PHE A 27 -8.02 0.26 -7.48
C PHE A 27 -8.82 0.91 -8.60
N GLU A 28 -9.75 1.78 -8.24
CA GLU A 28 -10.55 2.57 -9.18
C GLU A 28 -10.00 3.99 -9.28
N ILE A 29 -10.12 4.59 -10.47
CA ILE A 29 -9.79 6.00 -10.66
C ILE A 29 -10.90 6.83 -10.00
N LEU A 30 -10.52 7.64 -9.01
CA LEU A 30 -11.43 8.58 -8.36
C LEU A 30 -11.44 9.93 -9.07
N TYR A 31 -10.26 10.39 -9.51
CA TYR A 31 -10.09 11.64 -10.23
C TYR A 31 -8.75 11.69 -10.95
N GLU A 32 -8.69 12.43 -12.04
CA GLU A 32 -7.46 12.75 -12.76
C GLU A 32 -7.44 14.22 -13.13
N PHE A 33 -6.24 14.79 -13.17
CA PHE A 33 -6.04 16.13 -13.72
C PHE A 33 -4.74 16.22 -14.49
N LYS A 34 -4.71 17.15 -15.45
CA LYS A 34 -3.53 17.44 -16.28
C LYS A 34 -3.20 18.92 -16.18
N ASP A 35 -1.91 19.19 -16.08
CA ASP A 35 -1.34 20.55 -16.11
C ASP A 35 -2.09 21.55 -15.22
N HIS A 36 -2.35 21.17 -13.98
CA HIS A 36 -2.84 22.10 -12.97
C HIS A 36 -1.65 22.69 -12.22
N ALA A 37 -1.34 23.94 -12.47
CA ALA A 37 -0.16 24.64 -11.91
C ALA A 37 1.16 23.86 -12.15
N GLY A 38 1.29 23.19 -13.28
CA GLY A 38 2.48 22.42 -13.66
C GLY A 38 2.50 20.99 -13.11
N PHE A 39 1.38 20.48 -12.56
CA PHE A 39 1.25 19.12 -12.06
C PHE A 39 0.21 18.34 -12.84
N ASP A 40 0.51 17.07 -13.10
CA ASP A 40 -0.48 16.04 -13.43
C ASP A 40 -0.78 15.22 -12.16
N GLY A 41 -1.98 14.68 -12.05
CA GLY A 41 -2.36 13.87 -10.89
C GLY A 41 -3.31 12.73 -11.23
N LEU A 42 -3.19 11.66 -10.46
CA LEU A 42 -4.04 10.48 -10.51
C LEU A 42 -4.43 10.11 -9.09
N MET A 43 -5.73 10.12 -8.80
CA MET A 43 -6.28 9.71 -7.50
C MET A 43 -6.95 8.36 -7.65
N LEU A 44 -6.54 7.42 -6.82
CA LEU A 44 -6.98 6.03 -6.84
C LEU A 44 -7.53 5.60 -5.49
N GLY A 45 -8.53 4.75 -5.48
CA GLY A 45 -9.08 4.21 -4.25
C GLY A 45 -10.22 3.24 -4.48
N HIS A 46 -10.93 2.92 -3.41
CA HIS A 46 -12.19 2.20 -3.43
C HIS A 46 -13.28 3.11 -2.87
N LEU A 47 -14.45 3.10 -3.49
CA LEU A 47 -15.54 4.04 -3.14
C LEU A 47 -15.95 3.99 -1.67
N SER A 48 -15.84 2.83 -1.03
CA SER A 48 -16.21 2.62 0.37
C SER A 48 -15.07 2.81 1.37
N ALA A 49 -13.84 3.01 0.91
CA ALA A 49 -12.68 3.12 1.79
C ALA A 49 -12.52 4.53 2.36
N GLN A 50 -12.00 4.64 3.57
CA GLN A 50 -11.71 5.92 4.23
C GLN A 50 -10.28 6.40 3.95
N TYR A 51 -9.69 5.96 2.87
CA TYR A 51 -8.40 6.41 2.39
C TYR A 51 -8.40 6.39 0.86
N HIS A 52 -7.48 7.15 0.27
CA HIS A 52 -7.15 7.06 -1.14
C HIS A 52 -5.68 7.41 -1.38
N LEU A 53 -5.17 7.02 -2.54
CA LEU A 53 -3.83 7.32 -2.99
C LEU A 53 -3.87 8.44 -4.02
N GLU A 54 -2.88 9.32 -3.99
CA GLU A 54 -2.66 10.32 -5.02
C GLU A 54 -1.23 10.20 -5.54
N PHE A 55 -1.08 10.11 -6.85
CA PHE A 55 0.22 10.18 -7.52
C PHE A 55 0.27 11.46 -8.33
N THR A 56 1.33 12.25 -8.13
CA THR A 56 1.52 13.51 -8.84
C THR A 56 2.85 13.51 -9.59
N ARG A 57 2.84 14.18 -10.73
CA ARG A 57 4.05 14.47 -11.50
C ARG A 57 4.16 15.96 -11.72
N LYS A 58 5.27 16.54 -11.26
CA LYS A 58 5.62 17.92 -11.59
C LYS A 58 6.35 17.97 -12.92
N HIS A 59 5.85 18.78 -13.85
CA HIS A 59 6.49 18.94 -15.16
C HIS A 59 7.91 19.46 -15.02
N GLY A 60 8.86 18.85 -15.74
CA GLY A 60 10.25 19.25 -15.72
C GLY A 60 11.02 18.89 -14.44
N HIS A 61 10.44 18.06 -13.56
CA HIS A 61 11.07 17.62 -12.32
C HIS A 61 11.17 16.11 -12.27
N ASN A 62 12.34 15.58 -11.93
CA ASN A 62 12.55 14.16 -11.72
C ASN A 62 12.73 13.88 -10.24
N ILE A 63 11.97 12.89 -9.73
CA ILE A 63 11.99 12.54 -8.31
C ILE A 63 12.86 11.31 -8.02
N GLY A 64 12.99 10.39 -8.98
CA GLY A 64 13.75 9.16 -8.84
C GLY A 64 13.02 8.06 -8.07
N ARG A 65 13.78 7.07 -7.63
CA ARG A 65 13.25 5.89 -6.96
C ARG A 65 12.95 6.14 -5.49
N ALA A 66 12.13 5.27 -4.91
CA ALA A 66 11.88 5.22 -3.48
C ALA A 66 13.20 5.16 -2.68
N PRO A 67 13.28 5.88 -1.55
CA PRO A 67 14.53 5.97 -0.77
C PRO A 67 14.91 4.66 -0.07
N THR A 68 13.98 3.74 0.12
CA THR A 68 14.20 2.46 0.79
C THR A 68 13.16 1.44 0.37
N GLU A 69 13.54 0.16 0.42
CA GLU A 69 12.64 -0.98 0.19
C GLU A 69 11.65 -1.20 1.35
N ASP A 70 11.79 -0.45 2.44
CA ASP A 70 10.96 -0.58 3.65
C ASP A 70 9.88 0.50 3.75
N ASN A 71 9.62 1.24 2.67
CA ASN A 71 8.44 2.09 2.54
C ASN A 71 7.28 1.26 2.04
N LEU A 72 6.38 0.87 2.94
CA LEU A 72 5.33 -0.13 2.68
C LEU A 72 3.94 0.47 2.77
N LEU A 73 3.07 0.04 1.85
CA LEU A 73 1.63 0.03 2.04
C LEU A 73 1.22 -1.40 2.33
N VAL A 74 0.64 -1.65 3.49
CA VAL A 74 0.23 -2.98 3.90
C VAL A 74 -1.30 -3.07 3.89
N PHE A 75 -1.82 -3.96 3.06
CA PHE A 75 -3.25 -4.25 2.98
C PHE A 75 -3.54 -5.57 3.70
N TYR A 76 -4.35 -5.51 4.74
CA TYR A 76 -4.76 -6.68 5.50
C TYR A 76 -5.98 -7.33 4.86
N LEU A 77 -5.82 -8.56 4.41
CA LEU A 77 -6.84 -9.39 3.78
C LEU A 77 -7.02 -10.66 4.62
N PRO A 78 -7.92 -10.66 5.62
CA PRO A 78 -8.05 -11.78 6.54
C PRO A 78 -8.60 -13.04 5.90
N ASP A 79 -9.45 -12.92 4.88
CA ASP A 79 -9.98 -14.05 4.14
C ASP A 79 -8.93 -14.62 3.18
N GLU A 80 -8.58 -15.90 3.36
CA GLU A 80 -7.52 -16.55 2.59
C GLU A 80 -7.82 -16.58 1.09
N GLN A 81 -9.07 -16.82 0.70
CA GLN A 81 -9.45 -16.85 -0.70
C GLN A 81 -9.33 -15.48 -1.36
N THR A 82 -9.80 -14.45 -0.68
CA THR A 82 -9.66 -13.05 -1.14
C THR A 82 -8.19 -12.67 -1.29
N TRP A 83 -7.35 -13.07 -0.33
CA TRP A 83 -5.91 -12.84 -0.39
C TRP A 83 -5.26 -13.56 -1.58
N LYS A 84 -5.58 -14.84 -1.80
CA LYS A 84 -5.06 -15.62 -2.94
C LYS A 84 -5.47 -14.99 -4.28
N GLU A 85 -6.70 -14.54 -4.39
CA GLU A 85 -7.19 -13.86 -5.60
C GLU A 85 -6.47 -12.54 -5.86
N ALA A 86 -6.19 -11.77 -4.82
CA ALA A 86 -5.45 -10.52 -4.93
C ALA A 86 -3.99 -10.77 -5.39
N VAL A 87 -3.32 -11.76 -4.81
CA VAL A 87 -1.97 -12.18 -5.23
C VAL A 87 -1.97 -12.64 -6.68
N ALA A 88 -2.91 -13.50 -7.05
CA ALA A 88 -3.05 -13.99 -8.43
C ALA A 88 -3.33 -12.86 -9.42
N GLY A 89 -4.09 -11.85 -9.03
CA GLY A 89 -4.36 -10.66 -9.84
C GLY A 89 -3.08 -9.87 -10.16
N MET A 90 -2.19 -9.73 -9.21
CA MET A 90 -0.89 -9.10 -9.42
C MET A 90 -0.04 -9.91 -10.40
N GLU A 91 0.07 -11.21 -10.19
CA GLU A 91 0.86 -12.10 -11.04
C GLU A 91 0.31 -12.14 -12.48
N ALA A 92 -1.00 -12.20 -12.64
CA ALA A 92 -1.66 -12.18 -13.94
C ALA A 92 -1.42 -10.87 -14.72
N THR A 93 -1.15 -9.78 -14.02
CA THR A 93 -0.83 -8.47 -14.62
C THR A 93 0.67 -8.34 -14.93
N GLY A 94 1.47 -9.35 -14.58
CA GLY A 94 2.91 -9.39 -14.86
C GLY A 94 3.78 -8.91 -13.70
N PHE A 95 3.22 -8.65 -12.53
CA PHE A 95 3.99 -8.27 -11.34
C PHE A 95 4.28 -9.49 -10.51
N GLY A 96 5.53 -9.95 -10.53
CA GLY A 96 6.02 -11.04 -9.69
C GLY A 96 6.26 -10.58 -8.25
N ALA A 97 6.04 -11.48 -7.30
CA ALA A 97 6.38 -11.23 -5.91
C ALA A 97 7.88 -11.00 -5.72
N VAL A 98 8.23 -10.12 -4.81
CA VAL A 98 9.61 -9.89 -4.38
C VAL A 98 9.78 -10.35 -2.93
N LYS A 99 11.01 -10.71 -2.57
CA LYS A 99 11.35 -11.02 -1.18
C LYS A 99 11.25 -9.74 -0.35
N ALA A 100 10.56 -9.80 0.79
CA ALA A 100 10.45 -8.66 1.68
C ALA A 100 11.82 -8.27 2.26
N PHE A 101 12.05 -6.97 2.44
CA PHE A 101 13.23 -6.47 3.14
C PHE A 101 13.22 -6.93 4.61
N ASN A 102 12.06 -6.78 5.27
CA ASN A 102 11.82 -7.34 6.60
C ASN A 102 11.17 -8.71 6.45
N PRO A 103 11.82 -9.82 6.86
CA PRO A 103 11.30 -11.18 6.70
C PRO A 103 9.94 -11.41 7.36
N TYR A 104 9.55 -10.57 8.30
CA TYR A 104 8.24 -10.62 8.94
C TYR A 104 7.10 -10.64 7.90
N TRP A 105 7.24 -9.87 6.81
CA TRP A 105 6.22 -9.76 5.78
C TRP A 105 6.15 -10.96 4.83
N ASP A 106 7.14 -11.85 4.87
CA ASP A 106 7.11 -13.10 4.10
C ASP A 106 6.38 -14.23 4.84
N GLU A 107 6.14 -14.10 6.14
CA GLU A 107 5.50 -15.14 6.96
C GLU A 107 4.03 -15.37 6.60
N SER A 108 3.25 -14.31 6.44
CA SER A 108 1.82 -14.36 6.11
C SER A 108 1.44 -13.40 5.00
N GLY A 109 2.40 -12.93 4.23
CA GLY A 109 2.19 -11.92 3.20
C GLY A 109 2.97 -12.18 1.93
N THR A 110 2.62 -11.42 0.92
CA THR A 110 3.31 -11.37 -0.36
C THR A 110 3.58 -9.93 -0.71
N THR A 111 4.82 -9.63 -1.06
CA THR A 111 5.30 -8.26 -1.34
C THR A 111 5.47 -8.07 -2.84
N PHE A 112 5.01 -6.92 -3.33
CA PHE A 112 5.17 -6.49 -4.73
C PHE A 112 5.81 -5.11 -4.75
N GLU A 113 6.61 -4.85 -5.78
CA GLU A 113 7.29 -3.56 -5.95
C GLU A 113 6.76 -2.84 -7.18
N ASP A 114 6.38 -1.57 -7.04
CA ASP A 114 5.95 -0.76 -8.16
C ASP A 114 7.13 -0.20 -8.96
N VAL A 115 6.84 0.49 -10.05
CA VAL A 115 7.87 1.02 -10.95
C VAL A 115 8.80 2.03 -10.28
N ASP A 116 8.34 2.70 -9.24
CA ASP A 116 9.13 3.69 -8.49
C ASP A 116 9.96 3.06 -7.37
N GLY A 117 9.79 1.75 -7.13
CA GLY A 117 10.47 1.04 -6.05
C GLY A 117 9.74 1.07 -4.71
N TYR A 118 8.52 1.64 -4.64
CA TYR A 118 7.66 1.51 -3.46
C TYR A 118 7.00 0.14 -3.43
N ARG A 119 6.83 -0.38 -2.24
CA ARG A 119 6.34 -1.75 -2.05
C ARG A 119 4.96 -1.80 -1.42
N VAL A 120 4.20 -2.79 -1.85
CA VAL A 120 2.88 -3.12 -1.33
C VAL A 120 2.94 -4.53 -0.79
N VAL A 121 2.48 -4.72 0.44
CA VAL A 121 2.32 -6.04 1.06
C VAL A 121 0.84 -6.39 1.09
N LEU A 122 0.51 -7.55 0.54
CA LEU A 122 -0.80 -8.17 0.70
C LEU A 122 -0.68 -9.18 1.85
N GLN A 123 -1.21 -8.82 3.02
CA GLN A 123 -1.04 -9.59 4.26
C GLN A 123 -2.29 -10.43 4.53
N ASN A 124 -2.13 -11.76 4.59
CA ASN A 124 -3.22 -12.66 4.94
C ASN A 124 -3.41 -12.70 6.46
N ALA A 125 -3.93 -11.61 7.00
CA ALA A 125 -4.23 -11.45 8.42
C ALA A 125 -5.28 -10.35 8.59
N GLY A 126 -5.91 -10.32 9.75
CA GLY A 126 -6.77 -9.22 10.15
C GLY A 126 -6.00 -8.19 10.98
N TRP A 127 -6.58 -7.01 11.11
CA TRP A 127 -6.07 -5.97 11.99
C TRP A 127 -7.22 -5.27 12.71
N SER A 128 -7.10 -5.13 14.02
CA SER A 128 -8.00 -4.33 14.84
C SER A 128 -7.17 -3.50 15.82
N ASN A 129 -7.31 -2.20 15.75
CA ASN A 129 -6.61 -1.27 16.66
C ASN A 129 -6.90 -1.59 18.12
N ASP A 130 -8.17 -1.88 18.42
CA ASP A 130 -8.59 -2.20 19.78
C ASP A 130 -7.96 -3.48 20.31
N GLN A 131 -8.01 -4.56 19.53
CA GLN A 131 -7.42 -5.84 19.92
C GLN A 131 -5.90 -5.77 20.08
N VAL A 132 -5.21 -5.07 19.18
CA VAL A 132 -3.77 -4.87 19.26
C VAL A 132 -3.41 -4.06 20.50
N ARG A 133 -4.16 -2.99 20.77
CA ARG A 133 -3.97 -2.16 21.96
C ARG A 133 -4.15 -2.97 23.25
N GLN A 134 -5.19 -3.79 23.32
CA GLN A 134 -5.44 -4.64 24.48
C GLN A 134 -4.32 -5.64 24.73
N ARG A 135 -3.79 -6.29 23.68
CA ARG A 135 -2.63 -7.19 23.79
C ARG A 135 -1.38 -6.47 24.29
N TYR A 136 -1.14 -5.25 23.81
CA TYR A 136 -0.02 -4.44 24.27
C TYR A 136 -0.14 -4.13 25.77
N LEU A 137 -1.31 -3.67 26.22
CA LEU A 137 -1.54 -3.35 27.63
C LEU A 137 -1.41 -4.58 28.52
N ALA A 138 -1.87 -5.75 28.07
CA ALA A 138 -1.71 -7.01 28.80
C ALA A 138 -0.22 -7.40 28.92
N SER A 139 0.58 -7.20 27.87
CA SER A 139 2.02 -7.47 27.89
C SER A 139 2.78 -6.56 28.87
N MET A 140 2.38 -5.30 28.95
CA MET A 140 2.96 -4.34 29.91
C MET A 140 2.69 -4.74 31.35
N LYS A 141 1.45 -5.15 31.69
CA LYS A 141 1.11 -5.67 33.03
C LYS A 141 1.89 -6.92 33.40
N ALA A 142 2.09 -7.82 32.43
CA ALA A 142 2.88 -9.05 32.67
C ALA A 142 4.36 -8.74 32.94
N GLN A 143 4.92 -7.69 32.33
CA GLN A 143 6.29 -7.23 32.63
C GLN A 143 6.39 -6.62 34.04
N GLU A 144 5.45 -5.78 34.41
CA GLU A 144 5.39 -5.18 35.76
C GLU A 144 5.29 -6.24 36.85
N ALA A 145 4.52 -7.30 36.62
CA ALA A 145 4.37 -8.41 37.58
C ALA A 145 5.64 -9.26 37.75
N ARG A 146 6.62 -9.17 36.86
CA ARG A 146 7.91 -9.89 36.94
C ARG A 146 9.01 -9.09 37.62
N CYS A 147 8.80 -7.81 37.85
CA CYS A 147 9.66 -6.94 38.63
C CYS A 147 9.19 -6.95 40.11
#